data_bcca7802574e000b4409f18082d6e97e
#
_entry.id   bcca7802574e000b4409f18082d6e97e
#
_cell.length_a   1.000
_cell.length_b   1.000
_cell.length_c   1.000
_cell.angle_alpha   90.00
_cell.angle_beta   90.00
_cell.angle_gamma   90.00
#
_symmetry.space_group_name_H-M   'P 1'
#
loop_
_entity.id
_entity.type
_entity.pdbx_description
1 polymer ?
#
loop_
_entity_poly.entity_id
_entity_poly.type
_entity_poly.pdbx_seq_one_letter_code
_entity_poly.pdbx_strand_id
1 'polypeptide(L)'
;MSLQLSMFAPKSEWVPPHELPDLSNCKQIAIDVETRDPNIKTKGPGWPTGDGMIVGYAIATENWAHYIPIKHVGGGNLDELIVNRWLKKVFESPADKIMHNAQYDAGWIRQSGFTLNGKLIDTMVIAALLDENRFSYSLNALSYDYLNKTKSEKELNEAASAFGIDPKAEMWKMPAMFVGPYATDDAKLTLDLWNYFSVQINKQGLSKIAELELNLLPCLIDMTWKG
;
A
#
# COMPACT_ATOMS: atom_id res chain seq x y z
N MET A 1 -12.37 -22.81 -5.06
CA MET A 1 -13.50 -22.52 -5.94
C MET A 1 -13.12 -21.34 -6.80
N SER A 2 -13.04 -21.48 -8.12
CA SER A 2 -12.87 -20.35 -9.02
C SER A 2 -14.16 -19.53 -8.99
N LEU A 3 -14.09 -18.23 -8.66
CA LEU A 3 -15.19 -17.31 -8.85
C LEU A 3 -15.50 -17.24 -10.35
N GLN A 4 -16.70 -17.66 -10.72
CA GLN A 4 -17.18 -17.50 -12.09
C GLN A 4 -17.36 -16.00 -12.34
N LEU A 5 -16.74 -15.46 -13.39
CA LEU A 5 -16.95 -14.07 -13.79
C LEU A 5 -18.45 -13.80 -13.90
N SER A 6 -18.96 -12.86 -13.11
CA SER A 6 -20.34 -12.43 -13.21
C SER A 6 -20.56 -11.78 -14.59
N MET A 7 -21.68 -12.11 -15.26
CA MET A 7 -22.08 -11.42 -16.50
C MET A 7 -22.30 -9.91 -16.31
N PHE A 8 -22.39 -9.46 -15.06
CA PHE A 8 -22.62 -8.07 -14.67
C PHE A 8 -21.34 -7.38 -14.13
N ALA A 9 -20.19 -8.09 -14.10
CA ALA A 9 -18.93 -7.46 -13.72
C ALA A 9 -18.57 -6.36 -14.73
N PRO A 10 -18.04 -5.22 -14.26
CA PRO A 10 -17.56 -4.17 -15.16
C PRO A 10 -16.45 -4.71 -16.07
N LYS A 11 -16.26 -4.08 -17.22
CA LYS A 11 -15.09 -4.38 -18.06
C LYS A 11 -13.91 -3.60 -17.51
N SER A 12 -12.79 -4.26 -17.31
CA SER A 12 -11.53 -3.63 -16.99
C SER A 12 -10.50 -4.03 -18.04
N GLU A 13 -9.75 -3.05 -18.53
CA GLU A 13 -8.63 -3.25 -19.47
C GLU A 13 -7.29 -3.35 -18.72
N TRP A 14 -7.32 -3.24 -17.38
CA TRP A 14 -6.10 -3.30 -16.58
C TRP A 14 -5.47 -4.69 -16.66
N VAL A 15 -4.16 -4.70 -16.82
CA VAL A 15 -3.33 -5.90 -16.80
C VAL A 15 -2.15 -5.70 -15.85
N PRO A 16 -1.66 -6.75 -15.19
CA PRO A 16 -0.43 -6.65 -14.40
C PRO A 16 0.76 -6.29 -15.31
N PRO A 17 1.84 -5.72 -14.75
CA PRO A 17 3.00 -5.33 -15.55
C PRO A 17 3.64 -6.56 -16.20
N HIS A 18 3.96 -6.45 -17.48
CA HIS A 18 4.66 -7.52 -18.22
C HIS A 18 6.09 -7.71 -17.75
N GLU A 19 6.74 -6.63 -17.32
CA GLU A 19 8.12 -6.62 -16.84
C GLU A 19 8.20 -5.86 -15.53
N LEU A 20 9.03 -6.37 -14.63
CA LEU A 20 9.34 -5.75 -13.35
C LEU A 20 10.67 -4.98 -13.50
N PRO A 21 10.64 -3.63 -13.48
CA PRO A 21 11.83 -2.82 -13.74
C PRO A 21 12.86 -2.92 -12.62
N ASP A 22 14.10 -2.60 -12.94
CA ASP A 22 15.13 -2.40 -11.92
C ASP A 22 14.92 -1.05 -11.21
N LEU A 23 14.56 -1.09 -9.92
CA LEU A 23 14.34 0.08 -9.08
C LEU A 23 15.53 0.39 -8.15
N SER A 24 16.68 -0.26 -8.33
CA SER A 24 17.85 -0.12 -7.44
C SER A 24 18.40 1.31 -7.37
N ASN A 25 18.19 2.11 -8.41
CA ASN A 25 18.65 3.51 -8.48
C ASN A 25 17.60 4.53 -8.02
N CYS A 26 16.40 4.08 -7.63
CA CYS A 26 15.38 4.96 -7.09
C CYS A 26 15.82 5.48 -5.71
N LYS A 27 15.56 6.77 -5.46
CA LYS A 27 15.79 7.37 -4.14
C LYS A 27 14.62 7.12 -3.20
N GLN A 28 13.43 7.03 -3.76
CA GLN A 28 12.16 6.92 -3.05
C GLN A 28 11.26 5.92 -3.76
N ILE A 29 10.60 5.07 -2.98
CA ILE A 29 9.68 4.05 -3.47
C ILE A 29 8.46 4.07 -2.55
N ALA A 30 7.30 4.43 -3.08
CA ALA A 30 6.05 4.29 -2.35
C ALA A 30 5.51 2.87 -2.48
N ILE A 31 4.99 2.35 -1.38
CA ILE A 31 4.52 0.97 -1.24
C ILE A 31 3.19 0.99 -0.52
N ASP A 32 2.25 0.22 -1.03
CA ASP A 32 0.99 -0.10 -0.40
C ASP A 32 0.73 -1.60 -0.59
N VAL A 33 0.18 -2.30 0.41
CA VAL A 33 -0.08 -3.73 0.32
C VAL A 33 -1.56 -4.04 0.41
N GLU A 34 -2.05 -4.85 -0.52
CA GLU A 34 -3.38 -5.43 -0.43
C GLU A 34 -3.32 -6.77 0.28
N THR A 35 -4.23 -6.98 1.23
CA THR A 35 -4.15 -8.11 2.14
C THR A 35 -5.46 -8.89 2.23
N ARG A 36 -5.33 -10.16 2.62
CA ARG A 36 -6.38 -10.88 3.30
C ARG A 36 -6.09 -10.80 4.79
N ASP A 37 -6.86 -9.99 5.52
CA ASP A 37 -6.76 -9.81 6.97
C ASP A 37 -8.14 -10.01 7.61
N PRO A 38 -8.54 -11.28 7.87
CA PRO A 38 -9.94 -11.62 8.15
C PRO A 38 -10.45 -11.11 9.50
N ASN A 39 -9.55 -10.86 10.44
CA ASN A 39 -9.90 -10.49 11.80
C ASN A 39 -9.51 -9.05 12.17
N ILE A 40 -9.11 -8.23 11.20
CA ILE A 40 -8.63 -6.86 11.44
C ILE A 40 -9.59 -6.00 12.29
N LYS A 41 -10.91 -6.12 12.07
CA LYS A 41 -11.91 -5.35 12.80
C LYS A 41 -12.12 -5.81 14.26
N THR A 42 -11.72 -7.04 14.58
CA THR A 42 -11.99 -7.65 15.92
C THR A 42 -10.75 -7.87 16.75
N LYS A 43 -9.61 -8.14 16.10
CA LYS A 43 -8.34 -8.47 16.77
C LYS A 43 -7.20 -7.53 16.42
N GLY A 44 -7.45 -6.54 15.56
CA GLY A 44 -6.39 -5.72 14.97
C GLY A 44 -5.67 -6.44 13.82
N PRO A 45 -4.54 -5.90 13.34
CA PRO A 45 -3.82 -6.43 12.20
C PRO A 45 -3.31 -7.85 12.47
N GLY A 46 -3.49 -8.75 11.48
CA GLY A 46 -3.13 -10.17 11.60
C GLY A 46 -1.65 -10.47 11.41
N TRP A 47 -0.84 -9.52 10.96
CA TRP A 47 0.57 -9.76 10.66
C TRP A 47 1.43 -10.20 11.86
N PRO A 48 1.20 -9.78 13.13
CA PRO A 48 2.02 -10.27 14.25
C PRO A 48 1.78 -11.76 14.55
N THR A 49 0.59 -12.25 14.26
CA THR A 49 0.18 -13.64 14.53
C THR A 49 0.18 -14.53 13.29
N GLY A 50 0.41 -13.98 12.09
CA GLY A 50 0.32 -14.69 10.82
C GLY A 50 -1.13 -15.01 10.40
N ASP A 51 -2.13 -14.31 10.95
CA ASP A 51 -3.55 -14.51 10.63
C ASP A 51 -3.95 -13.69 9.39
N GLY A 52 -3.51 -14.14 8.24
CA GLY A 52 -3.73 -13.49 6.96
C GLY A 52 -2.54 -13.61 6.02
N MET A 53 -2.51 -12.78 4.98
CA MET A 53 -1.41 -12.74 4.02
C MET A 53 -1.52 -11.52 3.10
N ILE A 54 -0.42 -11.12 2.49
CA ILE A 54 -0.40 -10.19 1.36
C ILE A 54 -0.92 -10.90 0.11
N VAL A 55 -1.79 -10.22 -0.64
CA VAL A 55 -2.33 -10.70 -1.92
C VAL A 55 -1.77 -9.95 -3.12
N GLY A 56 -1.17 -8.78 -2.88
CA GLY A 56 -0.46 -8.01 -3.88
C GLY A 56 0.22 -6.79 -3.30
N TYR A 57 1.09 -6.18 -4.08
CA TYR A 57 1.87 -5.00 -3.73
C TYR A 57 1.63 -3.91 -4.76
N ALA A 58 1.26 -2.72 -4.33
CA ALA A 58 1.29 -1.55 -5.19
C ALA A 58 2.59 -0.79 -4.94
N ILE A 59 3.31 -0.49 -6.00
CA ILE A 59 4.61 0.19 -5.93
C ILE A 59 4.59 1.37 -6.88
N ALA A 60 5.02 2.54 -6.38
CA ALA A 60 5.15 3.74 -7.19
C ALA A 60 6.52 4.39 -6.98
N THR A 61 7.08 4.85 -8.08
CA THR A 61 8.26 5.71 -8.18
C THR A 61 7.93 6.91 -9.06
N GLU A 62 8.86 7.83 -9.22
CA GLU A 62 8.67 9.01 -10.08
C GLU A 62 8.19 8.65 -11.51
N ASN A 63 8.71 7.56 -12.07
CA ASN A 63 8.51 7.22 -13.47
C ASN A 63 7.77 5.90 -13.72
N TRP A 64 7.37 5.20 -12.65
CA TRP A 64 6.72 3.91 -12.78
C TRP A 64 5.80 3.64 -11.59
N ALA A 65 4.59 3.16 -11.86
CA ALA A 65 3.68 2.73 -10.81
C ALA A 65 2.78 1.60 -11.32
N HIS A 66 2.72 0.51 -10.57
CA HIS A 66 1.86 -0.63 -10.86
C HIS A 66 1.48 -1.41 -9.60
N TYR A 67 0.34 -2.08 -9.70
CA TYR A 67 -0.04 -3.13 -8.77
C TYR A 67 0.52 -4.48 -9.24
N ILE A 68 1.05 -5.27 -8.32
CA ILE A 68 1.73 -6.55 -8.54
C ILE A 68 0.96 -7.63 -7.77
N PRO A 69 -0.06 -8.24 -8.38
CA PRO A 69 -0.89 -9.25 -7.74
C PRO A 69 -0.18 -10.58 -7.67
N ILE A 70 -0.33 -11.30 -6.54
CA ILE A 70 0.30 -12.61 -6.32
C ILE A 70 -0.65 -13.69 -5.81
N LYS A 71 -1.71 -13.32 -5.08
CA LYS A 71 -2.58 -14.29 -4.38
C LYS A 71 -4.07 -13.97 -4.45
N HIS A 72 -4.53 -13.28 -5.48
CA HIS A 72 -5.97 -13.12 -5.72
C HIS A 72 -6.62 -14.47 -6.08
N VAL A 73 -7.72 -14.81 -5.39
CA VAL A 73 -8.48 -16.03 -5.68
C VAL A 73 -9.16 -15.95 -7.05
N GLY A 74 -9.58 -14.76 -7.46
CA GLY A 74 -10.18 -14.51 -8.77
C GLY A 74 -9.21 -14.56 -9.95
N GLY A 75 -7.89 -14.73 -9.69
CA GLY A 75 -6.87 -14.84 -10.72
C GLY A 75 -6.27 -13.50 -11.15
N GLY A 76 -5.48 -13.54 -12.24
CA GLY A 76 -4.72 -12.39 -12.74
C GLY A 76 -3.39 -12.18 -12.00
N ASN A 77 -2.92 -13.21 -11.28
CA ASN A 77 -1.68 -13.15 -10.49
C ASN A 77 -0.44 -13.32 -11.38
N LEU A 78 0.64 -12.68 -10.97
CA LEU A 78 1.99 -12.95 -11.45
C LEU A 78 2.60 -14.17 -10.74
N ASP A 79 3.70 -14.69 -11.28
CA ASP A 79 4.47 -15.76 -10.62
C ASP A 79 5.09 -15.25 -9.31
N GLU A 80 4.67 -15.83 -8.20
CA GLU A 80 5.08 -15.40 -6.86
C GLU A 80 6.59 -15.50 -6.63
N LEU A 81 7.26 -16.52 -7.20
CA LEU A 81 8.71 -16.69 -7.04
C LEU A 81 9.49 -15.60 -7.77
N ILE A 82 9.03 -15.23 -8.96
CA ILE A 82 9.62 -14.13 -9.74
C ILE A 82 9.42 -12.81 -9.01
N VAL A 83 8.19 -12.55 -8.57
CA VAL A 83 7.83 -11.33 -7.83
C VAL A 83 8.63 -11.23 -6.52
N ASN A 84 8.70 -12.29 -5.72
CA ASN A 84 9.42 -12.28 -4.44
C ASN A 84 10.93 -12.02 -4.63
N ARG A 85 11.54 -12.56 -5.69
CA ARG A 85 12.95 -12.30 -6.01
C ARG A 85 13.18 -10.82 -6.36
N TRP A 86 12.26 -10.22 -7.08
CA TRP A 86 12.30 -8.81 -7.44
C TRP A 86 12.04 -7.92 -6.23
N LEU A 87 11.00 -8.20 -5.44
CA LEU A 87 10.64 -7.47 -4.22
C LEU A 87 11.80 -7.46 -3.21
N LYS A 88 12.52 -8.57 -3.08
CA LYS A 88 13.70 -8.61 -2.22
C LYS A 88 14.69 -7.53 -2.58
N LYS A 89 14.99 -7.34 -3.87
CA LYS A 89 15.90 -6.27 -4.34
C LYS A 89 15.32 -4.89 -4.07
N VAL A 90 14.01 -4.69 -4.28
CA VAL A 90 13.32 -3.42 -4.05
C VAL A 90 13.35 -3.05 -2.56
N PHE A 91 13.00 -3.99 -1.68
CA PHE A 91 12.90 -3.74 -0.25
C PHE A 91 14.27 -3.59 0.43
N GLU A 92 15.27 -4.37 0.02
CA GLU A 92 16.65 -4.28 0.51
C GLU A 92 17.45 -3.12 -0.12
N SER A 93 16.91 -2.40 -1.11
CA SER A 93 17.56 -1.21 -1.68
C SER A 93 17.68 -0.09 -0.64
N PRO A 94 18.66 0.83 -0.77
CA PRO A 94 18.83 1.96 0.15
C PRO A 94 17.77 3.06 -0.04
N ALA A 95 16.87 2.94 -1.01
CA ALA A 95 15.78 3.88 -1.24
C ALA A 95 14.90 4.06 0.00
N ASP A 96 14.42 5.26 0.26
CA ASP A 96 13.40 5.50 1.28
C ASP A 96 12.08 4.79 0.90
N LYS A 97 11.46 4.12 1.85
CA LYS A 97 10.17 3.44 1.68
C LYS A 97 9.06 4.32 2.23
N ILE A 98 8.16 4.73 1.35
CA ILE A 98 7.07 5.65 1.68
C ILE A 98 5.78 4.84 1.72
N MET A 99 5.05 4.96 2.81
CA MET A 99 3.79 4.26 3.04
C MET A 99 2.77 5.21 3.66
N HIS A 100 1.52 4.81 3.67
CA HIS A 100 0.45 5.51 4.37
C HIS A 100 -0.13 4.61 5.45
N ASN A 101 0.08 4.91 6.73
CA ASN A 101 -0.08 3.99 7.86
C ASN A 101 0.96 2.86 7.83
N ALA A 102 2.22 3.26 7.74
CA ALA A 102 3.37 2.40 7.48
C ALA A 102 3.50 1.20 8.41
N GLN A 103 2.99 1.28 9.65
CA GLN A 103 3.01 0.16 10.60
C GLN A 103 2.27 -1.06 10.04
N TYR A 104 1.18 -0.85 9.30
CA TYR A 104 0.40 -1.93 8.70
C TYR A 104 1.18 -2.61 7.57
N ASP A 105 1.61 -1.84 6.57
CA ASP A 105 2.29 -2.38 5.39
C ASP A 105 3.64 -3.00 5.72
N ALA A 106 4.47 -2.28 6.50
CA ALA A 106 5.77 -2.77 6.92
C ALA A 106 5.66 -4.02 7.81
N GLY A 107 4.62 -4.11 8.64
CA GLY A 107 4.31 -5.30 9.43
C GLY A 107 4.04 -6.51 8.55
N TRP A 108 3.18 -6.39 7.54
CA TRP A 108 2.89 -7.47 6.59
C TRP A 108 4.09 -7.85 5.72
N ILE A 109 4.88 -6.86 5.28
CA ILE A 109 6.12 -7.11 4.53
C ILE A 109 7.12 -7.92 5.38
N ARG A 110 7.27 -7.54 6.65
CA ARG A 110 8.10 -8.30 7.60
C ARG A 110 7.56 -9.72 7.82
N GLN A 111 6.25 -9.88 8.00
CA GLN A 111 5.60 -11.18 8.17
C GLN A 111 5.83 -12.08 6.95
N SER A 112 5.91 -11.49 5.75
CA SER A 112 6.23 -12.21 4.51
C SER A 112 7.73 -12.57 4.37
N GLY A 113 8.56 -12.27 5.37
CA GLY A 113 9.98 -12.64 5.41
C GLY A 113 10.93 -11.65 4.72
N PHE A 114 10.46 -10.43 4.42
CA PHE A 114 11.31 -9.41 3.83
C PHE A 114 11.85 -8.44 4.88
N THR A 115 13.01 -7.86 4.57
CA THR A 115 13.62 -6.76 5.32
C THR A 115 13.48 -5.47 4.52
N LEU A 116 13.10 -4.39 5.19
CA LEU A 116 13.04 -3.05 4.61
C LEU A 116 14.32 -2.29 4.96
N ASN A 117 15.10 -1.91 3.96
CA ASN A 117 16.24 -1.00 4.10
C ASN A 117 15.85 0.42 3.68
N GLY A 118 16.68 1.41 4.03
CA GLY A 118 16.36 2.83 3.85
C GLY A 118 15.50 3.38 4.97
N LYS A 119 15.08 4.63 4.86
CA LYS A 119 14.16 5.23 5.84
C LYS A 119 12.75 4.75 5.59
N LEU A 120 12.03 4.48 6.66
CA LEU A 120 10.59 4.26 6.62
C LEU A 120 9.85 5.59 6.82
N ILE A 121 9.02 5.97 5.87
CA ILE A 121 8.30 7.23 5.87
C ILE A 121 6.80 6.92 5.91
N ASP A 122 6.10 7.51 6.88
CA ASP A 122 4.66 7.40 7.02
C ASP A 122 3.99 8.74 6.75
N THR A 123 3.28 8.83 5.62
CA THR A 123 2.59 10.07 5.25
C THR A 123 1.43 10.41 6.17
N MET A 124 0.86 9.44 6.89
CA MET A 124 -0.18 9.69 7.90
C MET A 124 0.39 10.36 9.14
N VAL A 125 1.53 9.90 9.63
CA VAL A 125 2.27 10.53 10.76
C VAL A 125 2.70 11.95 10.39
N ILE A 126 3.24 12.12 9.20
CA ILE A 126 3.67 13.43 8.70
C ILE A 126 2.50 14.41 8.56
N ALA A 127 1.34 13.95 8.08
CA ALA A 127 0.16 14.78 7.99
C ALA A 127 -0.31 15.26 9.37
N ALA A 128 -0.24 14.40 10.40
CA ALA A 128 -0.59 14.79 11.76
C ALA A 128 0.38 15.84 12.36
N LEU A 129 1.66 15.81 12.00
CA LEU A 129 2.62 16.83 12.39
C LEU A 129 2.37 18.18 11.71
N LEU A 130 1.87 18.17 10.47
CA LEU A 130 1.57 19.39 9.71
C LEU A 130 0.27 20.05 10.16
N ASP A 131 -0.72 19.27 10.57
CA ASP A 131 -2.02 19.75 11.06
C ASP A 131 -2.66 18.69 11.97
N GLU A 132 -2.53 18.87 13.28
CA GLU A 132 -3.07 17.99 14.32
C GLU A 132 -4.59 18.14 14.52
N ASN A 133 -5.22 19.16 13.92
CA ASN A 133 -6.64 19.46 14.12
C ASN A 133 -7.56 18.79 13.08
N ARG A 134 -7.04 17.91 12.26
CA ARG A 134 -7.83 17.27 11.21
C ARG A 134 -8.77 16.19 11.74
N PHE A 135 -9.96 16.12 11.15
CA PHE A 135 -10.92 15.06 11.44
C PHE A 135 -10.53 13.69 10.83
N SER A 136 -9.73 13.71 9.76
CA SER A 136 -9.33 12.49 9.06
C SER A 136 -7.92 12.63 8.48
N TYR A 137 -7.14 11.58 8.70
CA TYR A 137 -5.81 11.38 8.10
C TYR A 137 -5.83 10.25 7.07
N SER A 138 -7.00 9.84 6.58
CA SER A 138 -7.08 8.82 5.52
C SER A 138 -6.43 9.34 4.22
N LEU A 139 -5.84 8.41 3.44
CA LEU A 139 -5.22 8.73 2.17
C LEU A 139 -6.14 9.54 1.25
N ASN A 140 -7.41 9.18 1.19
CA ASN A 140 -8.42 9.87 0.39
C ASN A 140 -8.64 11.33 0.84
N ALA A 141 -8.81 11.56 2.15
CA ALA A 141 -9.02 12.90 2.69
C ALA A 141 -7.79 13.79 2.45
N LEU A 142 -6.59 13.27 2.73
CA LEU A 142 -5.35 14.02 2.53
C LEU A 142 -5.09 14.31 1.06
N SER A 143 -5.33 13.36 0.17
CA SER A 143 -5.13 13.54 -1.27
C SER A 143 -6.12 14.58 -1.84
N TYR A 144 -7.36 14.56 -1.38
CA TYR A 144 -8.34 15.58 -1.76
C TYR A 144 -7.92 16.97 -1.31
N ASP A 145 -7.58 17.14 -0.03
CA ASP A 145 -7.34 18.45 0.57
C ASP A 145 -6.00 19.06 0.14
N TYR A 146 -4.95 18.26 0.01
CA TYR A 146 -3.61 18.77 -0.29
C TYR A 146 -3.20 18.69 -1.76
N LEU A 147 -3.77 17.75 -2.52
CA LEU A 147 -3.41 17.50 -3.91
C LEU A 147 -4.55 17.80 -4.89
N ASN A 148 -5.77 18.04 -4.39
CA ASN A 148 -6.99 18.13 -5.20
C ASN A 148 -7.17 16.88 -6.10
N LYS A 149 -6.82 15.70 -5.57
CA LYS A 149 -6.91 14.39 -6.23
C LYS A 149 -7.83 13.48 -5.44
N THR A 150 -8.58 12.66 -6.16
CA THR A 150 -9.39 11.58 -5.59
C THR A 150 -9.04 10.27 -6.27
N LYS A 151 -9.03 9.18 -5.52
CA LYS A 151 -8.89 7.86 -6.12
C LYS A 151 -10.21 7.38 -6.72
N SER A 152 -10.15 6.65 -7.80
CA SER A 152 -11.33 6.05 -8.40
C SER A 152 -11.61 4.70 -7.73
N GLU A 153 -12.63 4.68 -6.85
CA GLU A 153 -13.14 3.43 -6.24
C GLU A 153 -14.31 2.85 -7.05
N LYS A 154 -14.72 3.49 -8.16
CA LYS A 154 -15.93 3.13 -8.89
C LYS A 154 -15.88 1.71 -9.43
N GLU A 155 -14.85 1.37 -10.20
CA GLU A 155 -14.70 0.04 -10.80
C GLU A 155 -14.58 -1.06 -9.72
N LEU A 156 -13.85 -0.79 -8.64
CA LEU A 156 -13.72 -1.69 -7.50
C LEU A 156 -15.08 -1.98 -6.86
N ASN A 157 -15.86 -0.92 -6.58
CA ASN A 157 -17.17 -1.05 -5.94
C ASN A 157 -18.21 -1.73 -6.85
N GLU A 158 -18.20 -1.43 -8.15
CA GLU A 158 -19.07 -2.08 -9.12
C GLU A 158 -18.73 -3.58 -9.25
N ALA A 159 -17.45 -3.93 -9.31
CA ALA A 159 -17.01 -5.31 -9.33
C ALA A 159 -17.39 -6.03 -8.03
N ALA A 160 -17.10 -5.45 -6.87
CA ALA A 160 -17.45 -6.04 -5.58
C ALA A 160 -18.96 -6.30 -5.45
N SER A 161 -19.78 -5.35 -5.89
CA SER A 161 -21.25 -5.50 -5.95
C SER A 161 -21.66 -6.66 -6.87
N ALA A 162 -21.06 -6.78 -8.05
CA ALA A 162 -21.34 -7.86 -9.00
C ALA A 162 -20.93 -9.24 -8.47
N PHE A 163 -19.90 -9.31 -7.63
CA PHE A 163 -19.44 -10.53 -6.96
C PHE A 163 -20.13 -10.79 -5.62
N GLY A 164 -20.93 -9.84 -5.10
CA GLY A 164 -21.62 -9.94 -3.81
C GLY A 164 -20.66 -9.97 -2.61
N ILE A 165 -19.56 -9.22 -2.66
CA ILE A 165 -18.52 -9.17 -1.62
C ILE A 165 -18.29 -7.75 -1.11
N ASP A 166 -17.69 -7.64 0.09
CA ASP A 166 -17.22 -6.36 0.63
C ASP A 166 -15.97 -5.89 -0.14
N PRO A 167 -15.99 -4.68 -0.76
CA PRO A 167 -14.87 -4.20 -1.58
C PRO A 167 -13.55 -4.03 -0.84
N LYS A 168 -13.60 -3.84 0.48
CA LYS A 168 -12.38 -3.65 1.31
C LYS A 168 -12.00 -4.91 2.08
N ALA A 169 -12.95 -5.58 2.72
CA ALA A 169 -12.65 -6.76 3.54
C ALA A 169 -12.39 -8.02 2.70
N GLU A 170 -12.95 -8.08 1.48
CA GLU A 170 -12.92 -9.28 0.65
C GLU A 170 -12.30 -9.07 -0.74
N MET A 171 -11.61 -7.95 -0.94
CA MET A 171 -10.91 -7.57 -2.17
C MET A 171 -10.02 -8.71 -2.73
N TRP A 172 -9.39 -9.47 -1.85
CA TRP A 172 -8.56 -10.62 -2.18
C TRP A 172 -9.29 -11.73 -2.95
N LYS A 173 -10.63 -11.75 -2.91
CA LYS A 173 -11.44 -12.73 -3.68
C LYS A 173 -11.60 -12.33 -5.14
N MET A 174 -11.54 -11.04 -5.46
CA MET A 174 -11.73 -10.54 -6.81
C MET A 174 -10.56 -10.88 -7.74
N PRO A 175 -10.80 -10.95 -9.06
CA PRO A 175 -9.74 -10.89 -10.05
C PRO A 175 -8.91 -9.60 -9.88
N ALA A 176 -7.58 -9.74 -10.00
CA ALA A 176 -6.65 -8.63 -9.82
C ALA A 176 -6.92 -7.41 -10.72
N MET A 177 -7.52 -7.64 -11.89
CA MET A 177 -7.86 -6.58 -12.85
C MET A 177 -8.79 -5.50 -12.29
N PHE A 178 -9.63 -5.83 -11.31
CA PHE A 178 -10.54 -4.86 -10.67
C PHE A 178 -9.90 -4.13 -9.49
N VAL A 179 -8.85 -4.70 -8.92
CA VAL A 179 -8.10 -4.14 -7.80
C VAL A 179 -6.92 -3.29 -8.26
N GLY A 180 -6.32 -3.67 -9.39
CA GLY A 180 -5.10 -3.06 -9.91
C GLY A 180 -5.13 -1.54 -10.07
N PRO A 181 -6.14 -0.93 -10.71
CA PRO A 181 -6.25 0.53 -10.81
C PRO A 181 -6.27 1.21 -9.45
N TYR A 182 -7.13 0.74 -8.55
CA TYR A 182 -7.30 1.25 -7.20
C TYR A 182 -5.99 1.21 -6.40
N ALA A 183 -5.37 0.03 -6.30
CA ALA A 183 -4.12 -0.14 -5.56
C ALA A 183 -2.95 0.66 -6.16
N THR A 184 -2.87 0.73 -7.49
CA THR A 184 -1.86 1.56 -8.18
C THR A 184 -2.02 3.03 -7.82
N ASP A 185 -3.26 3.53 -7.75
CA ASP A 185 -3.54 4.92 -7.38
C ASP A 185 -3.18 5.19 -5.92
N ASP A 186 -3.40 4.25 -4.99
CA ASP A 186 -3.02 4.40 -3.58
C ASP A 186 -1.50 4.60 -3.42
N ALA A 187 -0.69 3.80 -4.09
CA ALA A 187 0.77 3.98 -4.07
C ALA A 187 1.20 5.33 -4.70
N LYS A 188 0.59 5.75 -5.82
CA LYS A 188 0.88 7.05 -6.45
C LYS A 188 0.52 8.21 -5.55
N LEU A 189 -0.68 8.20 -4.96
CA LEU A 189 -1.14 9.25 -4.06
C LEU A 189 -0.27 9.34 -2.81
N THR A 190 0.19 8.20 -2.29
CA THR A 190 1.13 8.15 -1.18
C THR A 190 2.46 8.82 -1.53
N LEU A 191 3.01 8.57 -2.71
CA LEU A 191 4.22 9.25 -3.19
C LEU A 191 4.01 10.75 -3.39
N ASP A 192 2.90 11.13 -4.01
CA ASP A 192 2.56 12.54 -4.26
C ASP A 192 2.37 13.31 -2.95
N LEU A 193 1.72 12.71 -1.95
CA LEU A 193 1.59 13.31 -0.62
C LEU A 193 2.94 13.52 0.04
N TRP A 194 3.84 12.55 -0.03
CA TRP A 194 5.18 12.72 0.51
C TRP A 194 5.94 13.83 -0.19
N ASN A 195 5.88 13.90 -1.52
CA ASN A 195 6.52 14.98 -2.28
C ASN A 195 6.01 16.37 -1.83
N TYR A 196 4.72 16.49 -1.57
CA TYR A 196 4.14 17.74 -1.03
C TYR A 196 4.56 17.97 0.43
N PHE A 197 4.40 16.98 1.31
CA PHE A 197 4.64 17.11 2.74
C PHE A 197 6.10 17.38 3.08
N SER A 198 7.04 16.77 2.38
CA SER A 198 8.48 16.99 2.60
C SER A 198 8.87 18.46 2.45
N VAL A 199 8.23 19.17 1.50
CA VAL A 199 8.40 20.62 1.32
C VAL A 199 7.77 21.40 2.46
N GLN A 200 6.54 21.02 2.90
CA GLN A 200 5.85 21.72 3.98
C GLN A 200 6.54 21.57 5.33
N ILE A 201 7.04 20.36 5.67
CA ILE A 201 7.83 20.10 6.88
C ILE A 201 9.04 21.02 6.95
N ASN A 202 9.77 21.15 5.86
CA ASN A 202 10.94 22.01 5.81
C ASN A 202 10.56 23.50 5.98
N LYS A 203 9.49 23.96 5.32
CA LYS A 203 9.01 25.33 5.44
C LYS A 203 8.54 25.70 6.86
N GLN A 204 7.95 24.75 7.58
CA GLN A 204 7.44 24.95 8.94
C GLN A 204 8.48 24.67 10.02
N GLY A 205 9.71 24.26 9.65
CA GLY A 205 10.78 23.98 10.62
C GLY A 205 10.56 22.69 11.42
N LEU A 206 9.73 21.77 10.93
CA LEU A 206 9.34 20.54 11.62
C LEU A 206 10.26 19.34 11.31
N SER A 207 11.36 19.53 10.54
CA SER A 207 12.20 18.43 10.06
C SER A 207 12.74 17.55 11.18
N LYS A 208 13.17 18.14 12.32
CA LYS A 208 13.71 17.38 13.46
C LYS A 208 12.66 16.50 14.13
N ILE A 209 11.44 17.04 14.32
CA ILE A 209 10.37 16.25 14.96
C ILE A 209 9.86 15.18 14.00
N ALA A 210 9.75 15.47 12.70
CA ALA A 210 9.41 14.48 11.69
C ALA A 210 10.43 13.32 11.67
N GLU A 211 11.72 13.62 11.74
CA GLU A 211 12.78 12.59 11.82
C GLU A 211 12.64 11.73 13.08
N LEU A 212 12.34 12.34 14.23
CA LEU A 212 12.11 11.63 15.49
C LEU A 212 10.93 10.65 15.37
N GLU A 213 9.78 11.12 14.89
CA GLU A 213 8.58 10.31 14.73
C GLU A 213 8.76 9.17 13.72
N LEU A 214 9.40 9.43 12.60
CA LEU A 214 9.69 8.39 11.61
C LEU A 214 10.68 7.34 12.13
N ASN A 215 11.68 7.73 12.92
CA ASN A 215 12.63 6.81 13.54
C ASN A 215 11.99 5.95 14.65
N LEU A 216 10.83 6.34 15.15
CA LEU A 216 10.07 5.55 16.13
C LEU A 216 9.31 4.38 15.46
N LEU A 217 8.95 4.49 14.18
CA LEU A 217 8.15 3.47 13.47
C LEU A 217 8.70 2.04 13.59
N PRO A 218 10.00 1.76 13.36
CA PRO A 218 10.54 0.42 13.52
C PRO A 218 10.36 -0.13 14.94
N CYS A 219 10.49 0.74 15.96
CA CYS A 219 10.27 0.35 17.34
C CYS A 219 8.81 -0.04 17.60
N LEU A 220 7.84 0.73 17.08
CA LEU A 220 6.42 0.42 17.20
C LEU A 220 6.05 -0.91 16.50
N ILE A 221 6.64 -1.16 15.33
CA ILE A 221 6.49 -2.43 14.61
C ILE A 221 7.05 -3.59 15.45
N ASP A 222 8.25 -3.41 16.05
CA ASP A 222 8.85 -4.43 16.93
C ASP A 222 8.04 -4.69 18.19
N MET A 223 7.46 -3.66 18.79
CA MET A 223 6.57 -3.80 19.95
C MET A 223 5.33 -4.60 19.58
N THR A 224 4.68 -4.27 18.48
CA THR A 224 3.48 -4.99 18.01
C THR A 224 3.81 -6.43 17.62
N TRP A 225 5.01 -6.70 17.08
CA TRP A 225 5.46 -8.05 16.75
C TRP A 225 5.65 -8.95 17.98
N LYS A 226 6.04 -8.37 19.08
CA LYS A 226 6.31 -9.12 20.33
C LYS A 226 5.09 -9.28 21.24
N GLY A 227 4.03 -8.55 21.02
CA GLY A 227 2.80 -8.53 21.82
C GLY A 227 2.85 -7.46 22.92
#